data_dadef53c0e6379ea8d79913c23e83d9b
#
_entry.id   dadef53c0e6379ea8d79913c23e83d9b
#
_cell.length_a   1.000
_cell.length_b   1.000
_cell.length_c   1.000
_cell.angle_alpha   90.00
_cell.angle_beta   90.00
_cell.angle_gamma   90.00
#
_symmetry.space_group_name_H-M   'P 1'
#
loop_
_entity.id
_entity.type
_entity.pdbx_description
1 polymer ?
#
loop_
_entity_poly.entity_id
_entity_poly.type
_entity_poly.pdbx_seq_one_letter_code
_entity_poly.pdbx_strand_id
1 'polypeptide(L)'
;ICALKILGCTHILATSAVGSLRDEIKPGNLVFPSQFIDFAKQRKMSFFDEIGEVRHTPMAEPYDKKIREILCSLCDKLGFNYNKDKTLIIIEGPRFSTKAEAFLFRQWGADIIGMTGVPECILANEISLPYQTIAMSTDYDCWKEGEESVTFEMVLKRMKENADKVKQLLLIAIPKIANADSEFIKSKIRTIPNWPKQGVMFRDITTLLADTEGMNKVVEILCDRYKDKKIDIVAGIESRGFILGAILANKLGVGFVPIRKKGKLPYEVVREEYALEYGTDVIEMHKDAIKYGERVLVVDDLIATSGTCLAACKLINKLGGDIIESAFVIELEDLGGRKKMESAGYKMFSV
;
A
#
# COMPACT_ATOMS: atom_id res chain seq x y z
N ILE A 1 4.96 10.68 -11.54
CA ILE A 1 4.52 9.35 -11.09
C ILE A 1 5.74 8.51 -10.72
N CYS A 2 6.72 8.29 -11.61
CA CYS A 2 7.93 7.48 -11.31
C CYS A 2 8.69 8.00 -10.07
N ALA A 3 8.92 9.31 -9.95
CA ALA A 3 9.57 9.92 -8.79
C ALA A 3 8.83 9.61 -7.47
N LEU A 4 7.49 9.61 -7.47
CA LEU A 4 6.70 9.24 -6.29
C LEU A 4 6.95 7.78 -5.88
N LYS A 5 7.03 6.86 -6.84
CA LYS A 5 7.35 5.44 -6.58
C LYS A 5 8.76 5.30 -5.98
N ILE A 6 9.74 5.98 -6.55
CA ILE A 6 11.15 5.97 -6.04
C ILE A 6 11.22 6.52 -4.62
N LEU A 7 10.43 7.54 -4.29
CA LEU A 7 10.32 8.11 -2.94
C LEU A 7 9.56 7.22 -1.95
N GLY A 8 9.05 6.06 -2.38
CA GLY A 8 8.36 5.10 -1.52
C GLY A 8 6.87 5.40 -1.32
N CYS A 9 6.26 6.25 -2.15
CA CYS A 9 4.81 6.45 -2.09
C CYS A 9 4.08 5.15 -2.44
N THR A 10 3.10 4.80 -1.64
CA THR A 10 2.31 3.56 -1.78
C THR A 10 0.99 3.77 -2.53
N HIS A 11 0.45 4.99 -2.52
CA HIS A 11 -0.82 5.36 -3.14
C HIS A 11 -0.73 6.78 -3.73
N ILE A 12 -1.57 7.08 -4.71
CA ILE A 12 -1.72 8.43 -5.27
C ILE A 12 -3.17 8.88 -5.11
N LEU A 13 -3.37 10.02 -4.44
CA LEU A 13 -4.60 10.78 -4.45
C LEU A 13 -4.38 12.05 -5.28
N ALA A 14 -5.03 12.12 -6.44
CA ALA A 14 -4.98 13.28 -7.31
C ALA A 14 -6.22 14.16 -7.11
N THR A 15 -6.07 15.47 -7.20
CA THR A 15 -7.20 16.40 -7.18
C THR A 15 -7.32 17.09 -8.52
N SER A 16 -8.55 17.28 -9.00
CA SER A 16 -8.81 17.89 -10.31
C SER A 16 -10.07 18.76 -10.28
N ALA A 17 -10.05 19.88 -11.00
CA ALA A 17 -11.24 20.62 -11.34
C ALA A 17 -11.85 20.03 -12.62
N VAL A 18 -13.17 19.87 -12.65
CA VAL A 18 -13.88 19.27 -13.79
C VAL A 18 -15.19 19.99 -14.06
N GLY A 19 -15.58 20.07 -15.34
CA GLY A 19 -16.92 20.43 -15.74
C GLY A 19 -17.88 19.23 -15.63
N SER A 20 -19.11 19.47 -15.27
CA SER A 20 -20.16 18.46 -15.25
C SER A 20 -20.81 18.29 -16.62
N LEU A 21 -20.99 17.06 -17.07
CA LEU A 21 -21.75 16.70 -18.25
C LEU A 21 -23.13 16.11 -17.91
N ARG A 22 -23.55 16.17 -16.62
CA ARG A 22 -24.81 15.62 -16.12
C ARG A 22 -25.50 16.60 -15.18
N ASP A 23 -26.83 16.65 -15.22
CA ASP A 23 -27.62 17.52 -14.34
C ASP A 23 -27.50 17.18 -12.86
N GLU A 24 -27.34 15.90 -12.54
CA GLU A 24 -27.22 15.41 -11.16
C GLU A 24 -25.86 15.70 -10.52
N ILE A 25 -24.82 15.99 -11.31
CA ILE A 25 -23.49 16.34 -10.82
C ILE A 25 -23.39 17.87 -10.73
N LYS A 26 -23.82 18.41 -9.61
CA LYS A 26 -23.88 19.87 -9.42
C LYS A 26 -22.51 20.49 -9.16
N PRO A 27 -22.28 21.74 -9.60
CA PRO A 27 -21.11 22.51 -9.14
C PRO A 27 -21.03 22.51 -7.62
N GLY A 28 -19.82 22.26 -7.08
CA GLY A 28 -19.58 22.10 -5.63
C GLY A 28 -19.65 20.67 -5.12
N ASN A 29 -20.08 19.71 -5.95
CA ASN A 29 -20.01 18.28 -5.61
C ASN A 29 -18.58 17.73 -5.81
N LEU A 30 -18.21 16.76 -4.97
CA LEU A 30 -17.05 15.90 -5.23
C LEU A 30 -17.45 14.78 -6.17
N VAL A 31 -16.54 14.33 -7.02
CA VAL A 31 -16.79 13.22 -7.95
C VAL A 31 -15.63 12.25 -7.86
N PHE A 32 -15.92 10.97 -7.71
CA PHE A 32 -14.95 9.89 -7.67
C PHE A 32 -15.11 9.02 -8.92
N PRO A 33 -14.31 9.26 -9.99
CA PRO A 33 -14.40 8.46 -11.20
C PRO A 33 -13.96 7.02 -10.96
N SER A 34 -14.58 6.09 -11.69
CA SER A 34 -14.19 4.70 -11.82
C SER A 34 -13.62 4.39 -13.20
N GLN A 35 -13.93 5.23 -14.19
CA GLN A 35 -13.52 5.07 -15.58
C GLN A 35 -13.08 6.39 -16.20
N PHE A 36 -12.31 6.31 -17.27
CA PHE A 36 -12.00 7.46 -18.08
C PHE A 36 -12.11 7.16 -19.59
N ILE A 37 -12.32 8.22 -20.37
CA ILE A 37 -12.17 8.24 -21.82
C ILE A 37 -11.01 9.19 -22.12
N ASP A 38 -9.94 8.67 -22.73
CA ASP A 38 -8.80 9.48 -23.11
C ASP A 38 -9.02 10.11 -24.49
N PHE A 39 -9.22 11.42 -24.51
CA PHE A 39 -9.33 12.22 -25.72
C PHE A 39 -8.13 13.17 -25.88
N ALA A 40 -7.08 13.02 -25.04
CA ALA A 40 -5.80 13.68 -25.19
C ALA A 40 -4.93 12.93 -26.22
N LYS A 41 -4.08 13.64 -27.00
CA LYS A 41 -3.41 13.05 -28.18
C LYS A 41 -1.88 13.22 -28.19
N GLN A 42 -1.32 14.05 -27.31
CA GLN A 42 0.09 14.42 -27.37
C GLN A 42 0.85 14.16 -26.07
N ARG A 43 0.44 13.15 -25.31
CA ARG A 43 1.02 12.81 -24.00
C ARG A 43 1.77 11.49 -24.05
N LYS A 44 2.89 11.40 -23.32
CA LYS A 44 3.59 10.13 -23.15
C LYS A 44 2.74 9.20 -22.27
N MET A 45 2.50 7.97 -22.74
CA MET A 45 1.59 7.02 -22.13
C MET A 45 2.28 5.83 -21.45
N SER A 46 3.61 5.73 -21.57
CA SER A 46 4.39 4.64 -21.00
C SER A 46 5.76 5.15 -20.52
N PHE A 47 6.33 4.49 -19.51
CA PHE A 47 7.73 4.65 -19.10
C PHE A 47 8.69 3.84 -19.97
N PHE A 48 8.18 2.90 -20.77
CA PHE A 48 8.99 1.89 -21.49
C PHE A 48 9.17 2.18 -22.97
N ASP A 49 8.52 3.21 -23.51
CA ASP A 49 8.59 3.58 -24.93
C ASP A 49 10.03 3.80 -25.45
N GLU A 50 10.91 4.38 -24.61
CA GLU A 50 12.29 4.73 -24.99
C GLU A 50 13.28 3.57 -24.84
N ILE A 51 12.93 2.53 -24.07
CA ILE A 51 13.80 1.37 -23.83
C ILE A 51 13.47 0.16 -24.71
N GLY A 52 12.49 0.31 -25.61
CA GLY A 52 12.10 -0.76 -26.54
C GLY A 52 11.37 -1.95 -25.90
N GLU A 53 10.90 -1.82 -24.67
CA GLU A 53 10.08 -2.82 -24.00
C GLU A 53 8.59 -2.47 -24.17
N VAL A 54 7.81 -3.41 -24.66
CA VAL A 54 6.34 -3.23 -24.77
C VAL A 54 5.66 -3.83 -23.55
N ARG A 55 4.94 -3.01 -22.79
CA ARG A 55 4.10 -3.45 -21.67
C ARG A 55 2.63 -3.19 -21.94
N HIS A 56 1.83 -4.23 -21.88
CA HIS A 56 0.37 -4.11 -21.97
C HIS A 56 -0.24 -4.07 -20.56
N THR A 57 -0.49 -2.87 -20.06
CA THR A 57 -1.08 -2.64 -18.74
C THR A 57 -2.60 -2.84 -18.80
N PRO A 58 -3.19 -3.77 -18.02
CA PRO A 58 -4.64 -3.90 -17.94
C PRO A 58 -5.29 -2.63 -17.39
N MET A 59 -6.32 -2.11 -18.07
CA MET A 59 -7.01 -0.86 -17.75
C MET A 59 -8.53 -1.03 -17.60
N ALA A 60 -9.01 -2.26 -17.32
CA ALA A 60 -10.43 -2.48 -17.05
C ALA A 60 -10.92 -1.73 -15.80
N GLU A 61 -10.06 -1.64 -14.79
CA GLU A 61 -10.30 -0.90 -13.54
C GLU A 61 -9.17 0.12 -13.32
N PRO A 62 -9.21 1.29 -14.00
CA PRO A 62 -8.08 2.23 -13.98
C PRO A 62 -7.90 2.96 -12.65
N TYR A 63 -8.98 3.11 -11.88
CA TYR A 63 -8.97 3.77 -10.57
C TYR A 63 -9.12 2.76 -9.44
N ASP A 64 -8.41 2.98 -8.32
CA ASP A 64 -8.46 2.07 -7.18
C ASP A 64 -9.82 2.07 -6.47
N LYS A 65 -10.48 0.91 -6.48
CA LYS A 65 -11.81 0.73 -5.88
C LYS A 65 -11.79 0.89 -4.35
N LYS A 66 -10.75 0.38 -3.66
CA LYS A 66 -10.66 0.44 -2.19
C LYS A 66 -10.53 1.89 -1.72
N ILE A 67 -9.64 2.67 -2.38
CA ILE A 67 -9.50 4.10 -2.09
C ILE A 67 -10.82 4.82 -2.32
N ARG A 68 -11.50 4.55 -3.44
CA ARG A 68 -12.80 5.16 -3.77
C ARG A 68 -13.85 4.88 -2.70
N GLU A 69 -13.97 3.64 -2.24
CA GLU A 69 -14.91 3.26 -1.18
C GLU A 69 -14.61 3.96 0.16
N ILE A 70 -13.32 4.09 0.53
CA ILE A 70 -12.90 4.84 1.72
C ILE A 70 -13.32 6.31 1.59
N LEU A 71 -13.05 6.95 0.46
CA LEU A 71 -13.42 8.36 0.22
C LEU A 71 -14.94 8.57 0.29
N CYS A 72 -15.74 7.70 -0.34
CA CYS A 72 -17.19 7.73 -0.26
C CYS A 72 -17.70 7.62 1.18
N SER A 73 -17.23 6.63 1.92
CA SER A 73 -17.59 6.44 3.34
C SER A 73 -17.24 7.65 4.22
N LEU A 74 -16.13 8.33 3.90
CA LEU A 74 -15.75 9.56 4.62
C LEU A 74 -16.63 10.74 4.24
N CYS A 75 -17.01 10.88 2.96
CA CYS A 75 -17.96 11.91 2.53
C CYS A 75 -19.32 11.74 3.21
N ASP A 76 -19.83 10.50 3.34
CA ASP A 76 -21.06 10.22 4.09
C ASP A 76 -20.97 10.71 5.54
N LYS A 77 -19.83 10.44 6.22
CA LYS A 77 -19.60 10.87 7.61
C LYS A 77 -19.46 12.38 7.77
N LEU A 78 -18.89 13.05 6.76
CA LEU A 78 -18.68 14.51 6.77
C LEU A 78 -19.88 15.28 6.22
N GLY A 79 -20.90 14.60 5.70
CA GLY A 79 -22.07 15.23 5.08
C GLY A 79 -21.72 15.92 3.76
N PHE A 80 -20.71 15.48 3.03
CA PHE A 80 -20.33 16.04 1.74
C PHE A 80 -21.11 15.40 0.61
N ASN A 81 -21.66 16.24 -0.29
CA ASN A 81 -22.28 15.76 -1.51
C ASN A 81 -21.23 15.23 -2.49
N TYR A 82 -21.43 14.03 -2.98
CA TYR A 82 -20.54 13.40 -3.94
C TYR A 82 -21.27 12.51 -4.94
N ASN A 83 -20.60 12.22 -6.05
CA ASN A 83 -21.03 11.28 -7.06
C ASN A 83 -19.92 10.26 -7.28
N LYS A 84 -20.23 8.97 -7.21
CA LYS A 84 -19.25 7.88 -7.39
C LYS A 84 -19.47 7.13 -8.71
N ASP A 85 -18.46 6.35 -9.09
CA ASP A 85 -18.51 5.44 -10.25
C ASP A 85 -18.88 6.17 -11.55
N LYS A 86 -18.25 7.34 -11.75
CA LYS A 86 -18.48 8.19 -12.91
C LYS A 86 -17.35 8.06 -13.93
N THR A 87 -17.66 8.40 -15.18
CA THR A 87 -16.71 8.40 -16.30
C THR A 87 -16.16 9.80 -16.53
N LEU A 88 -14.84 9.97 -16.43
CA LEU A 88 -14.13 11.21 -16.72
C LEU A 88 -13.63 11.20 -18.16
N ILE A 89 -14.04 12.16 -18.99
CA ILE A 89 -13.37 12.38 -20.27
C ILE A 89 -12.24 13.40 -20.12
N ILE A 90 -11.08 13.08 -20.67
CA ILE A 90 -9.90 13.96 -20.63
C ILE A 90 -9.63 14.52 -22.00
N ILE A 91 -9.67 15.84 -22.12
CA ILE A 91 -9.32 16.58 -23.36
C ILE A 91 -7.92 17.20 -23.24
N GLU A 92 -7.31 17.51 -24.38
CA GLU A 92 -5.93 18.02 -24.42
C GLU A 92 -5.75 19.36 -23.69
N GLY A 93 -6.70 20.29 -23.84
CA GLY A 93 -6.53 21.68 -23.42
C GLY A 93 -5.54 22.46 -24.33
N PRO A 94 -5.22 23.74 -24.03
CA PRO A 94 -5.73 24.55 -22.91
C PRO A 94 -7.13 25.13 -23.15
N ARG A 95 -7.74 24.97 -24.33
CA ARG A 95 -9.10 25.42 -24.61
C ARG A 95 -10.15 24.53 -23.94
N PHE A 96 -11.26 25.11 -23.57
CA PHE A 96 -12.45 24.36 -23.15
C PHE A 96 -13.12 23.69 -24.38
N SER A 97 -14.02 22.77 -24.10
CA SER A 97 -14.86 22.08 -25.09
C SER A 97 -15.77 23.03 -25.85
N THR A 98 -16.09 22.68 -27.08
CA THR A 98 -17.22 23.30 -27.80
C THR A 98 -18.54 22.63 -27.39
N LYS A 99 -19.67 23.30 -27.64
CA LYS A 99 -20.99 22.69 -27.42
C LYS A 99 -21.13 21.35 -28.14
N ALA A 100 -20.64 21.25 -29.38
CA ALA A 100 -20.72 20.03 -30.17
C ALA A 100 -19.91 18.90 -29.52
N GLU A 101 -18.70 19.20 -29.01
CA GLU A 101 -17.88 18.24 -28.25
C GLU A 101 -18.57 17.82 -26.95
N ALA A 102 -19.11 18.76 -26.17
CA ALA A 102 -19.82 18.47 -24.93
C ALA A 102 -21.01 17.51 -25.16
N PHE A 103 -21.84 17.75 -26.21
CA PHE A 103 -22.93 16.85 -26.56
C PHE A 103 -22.43 15.47 -27.01
N LEU A 104 -21.35 15.42 -27.81
CA LEU A 104 -20.71 14.16 -28.23
C LEU A 104 -20.25 13.35 -27.03
N PHE A 105 -19.55 13.98 -26.10
CA PHE A 105 -19.02 13.32 -24.91
C PHE A 105 -20.14 12.80 -23.98
N ARG A 106 -21.23 13.55 -23.87
CA ARG A 106 -22.44 13.08 -23.17
C ARG A 106 -23.03 11.82 -23.81
N GLN A 107 -23.06 11.76 -25.14
CA GLN A 107 -23.52 10.56 -25.87
C GLN A 107 -22.60 9.37 -25.70
N TRP A 108 -21.29 9.60 -25.56
CA TRP A 108 -20.30 8.56 -25.28
C TRP A 108 -20.37 8.03 -23.84
N GLY A 109 -21.20 8.58 -22.99
CA GLY A 109 -21.36 8.15 -21.61
C GLY A 109 -20.42 8.86 -20.64
N ALA A 110 -19.69 9.91 -21.05
CA ALA A 110 -18.91 10.70 -20.12
C ALA A 110 -19.81 11.49 -19.16
N ASP A 111 -19.45 11.52 -17.88
CA ASP A 111 -20.21 12.20 -16.83
C ASP A 111 -19.59 13.54 -16.42
N ILE A 112 -18.25 13.61 -16.49
CA ILE A 112 -17.47 14.81 -16.18
C ILE A 112 -16.34 14.99 -17.21
N ILE A 113 -15.89 16.22 -17.39
CA ILE A 113 -14.84 16.59 -18.34
C ILE A 113 -13.72 17.34 -17.65
N GLY A 114 -12.47 17.01 -17.99
CA GLY A 114 -11.27 17.66 -17.45
C GLY A 114 -10.09 17.61 -18.42
N MET A 115 -8.96 18.15 -17.97
CA MET A 115 -7.72 18.21 -18.75
C MET A 115 -6.56 17.47 -18.08
N THR A 116 -6.80 16.84 -16.92
CA THR A 116 -5.81 16.15 -16.09
C THR A 116 -6.27 14.73 -15.75
N GLY A 117 -5.34 13.91 -15.18
CA GLY A 117 -5.62 12.52 -14.81
C GLY A 117 -5.07 11.50 -15.80
N VAL A 118 -4.95 11.82 -17.09
CA VAL A 118 -4.19 11.07 -18.09
C VAL A 118 -3.02 11.94 -18.55
N PRO A 119 -1.78 11.41 -18.58
CA PRO A 119 -1.37 10.00 -18.46
C PRO A 119 -1.12 9.53 -17.00
N GLU A 120 -1.38 10.34 -15.99
CA GLU A 120 -1.04 10.01 -14.59
C GLU A 120 -1.60 8.65 -14.15
N CYS A 121 -2.89 8.41 -14.40
CA CYS A 121 -3.55 7.17 -14.06
C CYS A 121 -2.96 5.96 -14.79
N ILE A 122 -2.66 6.12 -16.09
CA ILE A 122 -2.06 5.07 -16.92
C ILE A 122 -0.66 4.72 -16.40
N LEU A 123 0.18 5.73 -16.19
CA LEU A 123 1.54 5.57 -15.69
C LEU A 123 1.59 5.01 -14.27
N ALA A 124 0.62 5.36 -13.41
CA ALA A 124 0.50 4.80 -12.07
C ALA A 124 0.19 3.30 -12.11
N ASN A 125 -0.77 2.90 -12.96
CA ASN A 125 -1.11 1.48 -13.17
C ASN A 125 0.07 0.69 -13.75
N GLU A 126 0.83 1.26 -14.70
CA GLU A 126 1.98 0.61 -15.32
C GLU A 126 3.06 0.20 -14.32
N ILE A 127 3.23 0.96 -13.23
CA ILE A 127 4.18 0.67 -12.14
C ILE A 127 3.50 0.14 -10.87
N SER A 128 2.25 -0.32 -10.99
CA SER A 128 1.47 -0.88 -9.86
C SER A 128 1.40 0.06 -8.67
N LEU A 129 0.99 1.31 -8.91
CA LEU A 129 0.79 2.33 -7.89
C LEU A 129 -0.70 2.70 -7.86
N PRO A 130 -1.47 2.28 -6.83
CA PRO A 130 -2.89 2.58 -6.71
C PRO A 130 -3.18 4.07 -6.87
N TYR A 131 -4.13 4.42 -7.74
CA TYR A 131 -4.42 5.79 -8.13
C TYR A 131 -5.93 6.08 -8.02
N GLN A 132 -6.30 7.20 -7.40
CA GLN A 132 -7.66 7.68 -7.37
C GLN A 132 -7.70 9.20 -7.51
N THR A 133 -8.62 9.69 -8.35
CA THR A 133 -8.91 11.12 -8.49
C THR A 133 -10.06 11.54 -7.57
N ILE A 134 -9.89 12.67 -6.90
CA ILE A 134 -10.93 13.43 -6.21
C ILE A 134 -11.23 14.62 -7.13
N ALA A 135 -12.24 14.49 -7.97
CA ALA A 135 -12.63 15.56 -8.87
C ALA A 135 -13.61 16.53 -8.19
N MET A 136 -13.43 17.80 -8.44
CA MET A 136 -14.31 18.88 -7.95
C MET A 136 -15.12 19.43 -9.13
N SER A 137 -16.42 19.22 -9.15
CA SER A 137 -17.30 19.83 -10.15
C SER A 137 -17.36 21.35 -9.96
N THR A 138 -16.93 22.10 -10.95
CA THR A 138 -16.85 23.56 -10.89
C THR A 138 -17.97 24.25 -11.67
N ASP A 139 -18.47 23.61 -12.72
CA ASP A 139 -19.42 24.15 -13.69
C ASP A 139 -20.18 23.03 -14.42
N TYR A 140 -21.10 23.40 -15.31
CA TYR A 140 -21.83 22.46 -16.17
C TYR A 140 -21.27 22.37 -17.60
N ASP A 141 -20.00 22.74 -17.79
CA ASP A 141 -19.43 22.87 -19.12
C ASP A 141 -20.31 23.78 -20.03
N CYS A 142 -20.19 23.67 -21.34
CA CYS A 142 -20.94 24.54 -22.29
C CYS A 142 -22.23 23.91 -22.85
N TRP A 143 -22.63 22.71 -22.39
CA TRP A 143 -23.82 22.02 -22.91
C TRP A 143 -25.14 22.52 -22.31
N LYS A 144 -25.10 23.03 -21.05
CA LYS A 144 -26.30 23.38 -20.30
C LYS A 144 -26.78 24.77 -20.70
N GLU A 145 -27.99 24.85 -21.19
CA GLU A 145 -28.62 26.14 -21.57
C GLU A 145 -28.97 26.94 -20.32
N GLY A 146 -28.83 28.26 -20.42
CA GLY A 146 -29.12 29.17 -19.31
C GLY A 146 -28.00 29.34 -18.26
N GLU A 147 -26.91 28.63 -18.36
CA GLU A 147 -25.73 28.82 -17.53
C GLU A 147 -24.74 29.80 -18.18
N GLU A 148 -23.98 30.51 -17.34
CA GLU A 148 -22.90 31.38 -17.83
C GLU A 148 -21.80 30.56 -18.50
N SER A 149 -21.16 31.14 -19.52
CA SER A 149 -20.02 30.52 -20.18
C SER A 149 -18.91 30.27 -19.17
N VAL A 150 -18.29 29.06 -19.24
CA VAL A 150 -17.19 28.68 -18.34
C VAL A 150 -16.01 29.64 -18.53
N THR A 151 -15.60 30.29 -17.45
CA THR A 151 -14.44 31.16 -17.42
C THR A 151 -13.41 30.63 -16.42
N PHE A 152 -12.13 31.00 -16.62
CA PHE A 152 -11.06 30.61 -15.71
C PHE A 152 -11.30 31.19 -14.29
N GLU A 153 -11.85 32.40 -14.18
CA GLU A 153 -12.15 33.06 -12.92
C GLU A 153 -13.25 32.31 -12.15
N MET A 154 -14.28 31.83 -12.84
CA MET A 154 -15.35 31.01 -12.25
C MET A 154 -14.79 29.70 -11.70
N VAL A 155 -13.97 29.02 -12.47
CA VAL A 155 -13.30 27.77 -12.06
C VAL A 155 -12.44 28.00 -10.80
N LEU A 156 -11.59 29.05 -10.80
CA LEU A 156 -10.76 29.37 -9.64
C LEU A 156 -11.58 29.70 -8.39
N LYS A 157 -12.68 30.45 -8.53
CA LYS A 157 -13.57 30.76 -7.40
C LYS A 157 -14.15 29.49 -6.80
N ARG A 158 -14.71 28.61 -7.61
CA ARG A 158 -15.29 27.32 -7.18
C ARG A 158 -14.24 26.38 -6.58
N MET A 159 -13.05 26.35 -7.13
CA MET A 159 -11.94 25.58 -6.55
C MET A 159 -11.59 26.06 -5.14
N LYS A 160 -11.53 27.38 -4.90
CA LYS A 160 -11.28 27.92 -3.56
C LYS A 160 -12.38 27.53 -2.58
N GLU A 161 -13.65 27.62 -2.97
CA GLU A 161 -14.80 27.21 -2.17
C GLU A 161 -14.76 25.72 -1.78
N ASN A 162 -14.27 24.86 -2.65
CA ASN A 162 -14.16 23.42 -2.43
C ASN A 162 -12.85 22.97 -1.78
N ALA A 163 -11.81 23.82 -1.79
CA ALA A 163 -10.48 23.47 -1.29
C ALA A 163 -10.49 23.01 0.17
N ASP A 164 -11.29 23.66 1.02
CA ASP A 164 -11.36 23.30 2.44
C ASP A 164 -12.05 21.96 2.66
N LYS A 165 -13.08 21.63 1.86
CA LYS A 165 -13.71 20.30 1.89
C LYS A 165 -12.72 19.22 1.51
N VAL A 166 -11.95 19.43 0.41
CA VAL A 166 -10.93 18.47 -0.04
C VAL A 166 -9.82 18.34 0.97
N LYS A 167 -9.31 19.42 1.56
CA LYS A 167 -8.32 19.37 2.64
C LYS A 167 -8.82 18.55 3.83
N GLN A 168 -10.04 18.82 4.29
CA GLN A 168 -10.64 18.06 5.39
C GLN A 168 -10.77 16.58 5.06
N LEU A 169 -11.22 16.25 3.85
CA LEU A 169 -11.29 14.87 3.39
C LEU A 169 -9.92 14.21 3.36
N LEU A 170 -8.90 14.85 2.78
CA LEU A 170 -7.54 14.32 2.67
C LEU A 170 -6.89 14.10 4.05
N LEU A 171 -7.06 15.02 5.00
CA LEU A 171 -6.51 14.86 6.35
C LEU A 171 -7.01 13.60 7.06
N ILE A 172 -8.23 13.16 6.77
CA ILE A 172 -8.81 11.95 7.36
C ILE A 172 -8.55 10.73 6.47
N ALA A 173 -8.57 10.90 5.15
CA ALA A 173 -8.42 9.80 4.19
C ALA A 173 -6.99 9.25 4.15
N ILE A 174 -5.98 10.13 4.16
CA ILE A 174 -4.57 9.69 4.01
C ILE A 174 -4.17 8.68 5.09
N PRO A 175 -4.33 8.94 6.41
CA PRO A 175 -3.99 7.94 7.42
C PRO A 175 -4.87 6.68 7.34
N LYS A 176 -6.14 6.82 6.95
CA LYS A 176 -7.03 5.67 6.80
C LYS A 176 -6.65 4.78 5.61
N ILE A 177 -6.25 5.37 4.50
CA ILE A 177 -5.76 4.63 3.32
C ILE A 177 -4.42 3.96 3.64
N ALA A 178 -3.49 4.70 4.27
CA ALA A 178 -2.18 4.17 4.65
C ALA A 178 -2.29 2.96 5.59
N ASN A 179 -3.29 2.95 6.47
CA ASN A 179 -3.50 1.89 7.45
C ASN A 179 -4.52 0.81 6.99
N ALA A 180 -5.12 0.94 5.81
CA ALA A 180 -6.19 0.05 5.37
C ALA A 180 -5.75 -1.42 5.30
N ASP A 181 -4.57 -1.69 4.79
CA ASP A 181 -4.01 -3.04 4.71
C ASP A 181 -3.68 -3.60 6.10
N SER A 182 -3.11 -2.79 6.99
CA SER A 182 -2.83 -3.17 8.38
C SER A 182 -4.14 -3.46 9.15
N GLU A 183 -5.16 -2.61 9.01
CA GLU A 183 -6.48 -2.83 9.63
C GLU A 183 -7.17 -4.10 9.07
N PHE A 184 -7.06 -4.34 7.76
CA PHE A 184 -7.56 -5.57 7.15
C PHE A 184 -6.86 -6.81 7.75
N ILE A 185 -5.52 -6.81 7.82
CA ILE A 185 -4.74 -7.91 8.41
C ILE A 185 -5.08 -8.10 9.89
N LYS A 186 -5.16 -7.00 10.67
CA LYS A 186 -5.59 -7.05 12.08
C LYS A 186 -6.96 -7.70 12.25
N SER A 187 -7.90 -7.43 11.35
CA SER A 187 -9.25 -8.03 11.40
C SER A 187 -9.25 -9.55 11.22
N LYS A 188 -8.19 -10.10 10.59
CA LYS A 188 -8.01 -11.55 10.37
C LYS A 188 -7.29 -12.26 11.53
N ILE A 189 -6.75 -11.50 12.49
CA ILE A 189 -6.02 -12.04 13.65
C ILE A 189 -6.97 -12.17 14.83
N ARG A 190 -7.10 -13.39 15.36
CA ARG A 190 -7.94 -13.65 16.53
C ARG A 190 -7.23 -13.19 17.81
N THR A 191 -7.98 -12.51 18.68
CA THR A 191 -7.51 -12.17 20.02
C THR A 191 -8.13 -13.12 21.03
N ILE A 192 -7.28 -13.80 21.83
CA ILE A 192 -7.71 -14.69 22.90
C ILE A 192 -7.38 -14.00 24.23
N PRO A 193 -8.39 -13.53 24.99
CA PRO A 193 -8.14 -12.90 26.28
C PRO A 193 -7.74 -13.91 27.35
N ASN A 194 -6.88 -13.46 28.26
CA ASN A 194 -6.43 -14.23 29.44
C ASN A 194 -5.71 -15.56 29.11
N TRP A 195 -4.98 -15.63 28.00
CA TRP A 195 -4.18 -16.81 27.64
C TRP A 195 -2.71 -16.41 27.43
N PRO A 196 -1.70 -17.20 27.89
CA PRO A 196 -1.82 -18.37 28.79
C PRO A 196 -2.06 -18.00 30.26
N LYS A 197 -2.07 -16.70 30.62
CA LYS A 197 -2.29 -16.17 31.97
C LYS A 197 -3.33 -15.06 31.96
N GLN A 198 -3.98 -14.84 33.09
CA GLN A 198 -4.90 -13.72 33.27
C GLN A 198 -4.22 -12.38 32.97
N GLY A 199 -4.90 -11.50 32.22
CA GLY A 199 -4.40 -10.19 31.78
C GLY A 199 -3.64 -10.21 30.43
N VAL A 200 -3.27 -11.39 29.90
CA VAL A 200 -2.60 -11.50 28.61
C VAL A 200 -3.62 -11.53 27.47
N MET A 201 -3.48 -10.64 26.52
CA MET A 201 -4.25 -10.59 25.26
C MET A 201 -3.47 -11.28 24.15
N PHE A 202 -3.62 -12.59 24.01
CA PHE A 202 -2.86 -13.36 23.04
C PHE A 202 -3.34 -13.10 21.62
N ARG A 203 -2.41 -12.83 20.71
CA ARG A 203 -2.68 -12.63 19.28
C ARG A 203 -2.42 -13.93 18.54
N ASP A 204 -3.51 -14.59 18.16
CA ASP A 204 -3.46 -15.85 17.42
C ASP A 204 -3.47 -15.59 15.92
N ILE A 205 -2.32 -15.77 15.31
CA ILE A 205 -2.11 -15.57 13.86
C ILE A 205 -2.69 -16.74 13.04
N THR A 206 -3.08 -17.86 13.65
CA THR A 206 -3.52 -19.04 12.90
C THR A 206 -4.76 -18.77 12.05
N THR A 207 -5.63 -17.88 12.47
CA THR A 207 -6.79 -17.44 11.69
C THR A 207 -6.39 -16.64 10.44
N LEU A 208 -5.34 -15.83 10.52
CA LEU A 208 -4.77 -15.13 9.37
C LEU A 208 -4.08 -16.12 8.41
N LEU A 209 -3.31 -17.09 8.92
CA LEU A 209 -2.66 -18.12 8.12
C LEU A 209 -3.67 -19.00 7.35
N ALA A 210 -4.88 -19.20 7.92
CA ALA A 210 -5.97 -19.94 7.29
C ALA A 210 -6.79 -19.10 6.29
N ASP A 211 -6.68 -17.78 6.31
CA ASP A 211 -7.39 -16.87 5.41
C ASP A 211 -6.53 -16.57 4.19
N THR A 212 -6.97 -17.05 3.02
CA THR A 212 -6.21 -16.93 1.76
C THR A 212 -5.95 -15.46 1.38
N GLU A 213 -6.94 -14.58 1.56
CA GLU A 213 -6.81 -13.17 1.19
C GLU A 213 -5.85 -12.44 2.15
N GLY A 214 -6.00 -12.68 3.46
CA GLY A 214 -5.12 -12.10 4.47
C GLY A 214 -3.66 -12.55 4.31
N MET A 215 -3.45 -13.85 4.07
CA MET A 215 -2.11 -14.40 3.85
C MET A 215 -1.45 -13.85 2.58
N ASN A 216 -2.21 -13.79 1.47
CA ASN A 216 -1.71 -13.19 0.23
C ASN A 216 -1.34 -11.72 0.44
N LYS A 217 -2.13 -10.96 1.20
CA LYS A 217 -1.86 -9.56 1.48
C LYS A 217 -0.57 -9.35 2.29
N VAL A 218 -0.34 -10.17 3.31
CA VAL A 218 0.92 -10.14 4.09
C VAL A 218 2.12 -10.44 3.17
N VAL A 219 2.01 -11.48 2.35
CA VAL A 219 3.08 -11.86 1.42
C VAL A 219 3.34 -10.76 0.39
N GLU A 220 2.29 -10.14 -0.16
CA GLU A 220 2.40 -9.01 -1.10
C GLU A 220 3.17 -7.84 -0.48
N ILE A 221 2.78 -7.39 0.72
CA ILE A 221 3.44 -6.29 1.43
C ILE A 221 4.93 -6.59 1.67
N LEU A 222 5.24 -7.79 2.14
CA LEU A 222 6.63 -8.19 2.40
C LEU A 222 7.43 -8.31 1.10
N CYS A 223 6.87 -8.91 0.04
CA CYS A 223 7.54 -9.00 -1.25
C CYS A 223 7.83 -7.62 -1.84
N ASP A 224 6.85 -6.71 -1.83
CA ASP A 224 7.03 -5.35 -2.35
C ASP A 224 8.11 -4.58 -1.60
N ARG A 225 8.22 -4.79 -0.28
CA ARG A 225 9.27 -4.18 0.54
C ARG A 225 10.67 -4.71 0.22
N TYR A 226 10.80 -5.99 -0.10
CA TYR A 226 12.11 -6.67 -0.16
C TYR A 226 12.60 -7.00 -1.57
N LYS A 227 11.78 -6.99 -2.61
CA LYS A 227 12.16 -7.35 -3.99
C LYS A 227 13.38 -6.61 -4.54
N ASP A 228 13.61 -5.36 -4.12
CA ASP A 228 14.71 -4.52 -4.59
C ASP A 228 15.88 -4.44 -3.59
N LYS A 229 15.83 -5.17 -2.47
CA LYS A 229 16.83 -5.07 -1.39
C LYS A 229 18.00 -6.03 -1.49
N LYS A 230 18.15 -6.79 -2.57
CA LYS A 230 19.24 -7.78 -2.74
C LYS A 230 19.38 -8.66 -1.49
N ILE A 231 18.38 -9.47 -1.19
CA ILE A 231 18.41 -10.49 -0.15
C ILE A 231 19.05 -11.76 -0.73
N ASP A 232 19.92 -12.44 -0.01
CA ASP A 232 20.50 -13.71 -0.40
C ASP A 232 19.83 -14.88 0.32
N ILE A 233 19.45 -14.67 1.59
CA ILE A 233 18.85 -15.70 2.46
C ILE A 233 17.72 -15.11 3.30
N VAL A 234 16.65 -15.88 3.48
CA VAL A 234 15.61 -15.62 4.47
C VAL A 234 15.81 -16.58 5.66
N ALA A 235 15.98 -16.05 6.85
CA ALA A 235 16.09 -16.82 8.09
C ALA A 235 14.78 -16.74 8.88
N GLY A 236 14.08 -17.86 9.03
CA GLY A 236 12.82 -17.95 9.77
C GLY A 236 13.01 -18.45 11.19
N ILE A 237 12.32 -17.84 12.17
CA ILE A 237 12.38 -18.27 13.57
C ILE A 237 11.29 -19.31 13.86
N GLU A 238 11.65 -20.39 14.58
CA GLU A 238 10.70 -21.44 14.97
C GLU A 238 9.60 -20.88 15.87
N SER A 239 8.33 -21.16 15.56
CA SER A 239 7.85 -22.06 14.50
C SER A 239 7.07 -21.30 13.42
N ARG A 240 6.38 -20.23 13.73
CA ARG A 240 5.48 -19.52 12.81
C ARG A 240 6.24 -18.67 11.78
N GLY A 241 7.45 -18.22 12.15
CA GLY A 241 8.37 -17.58 11.20
C GLY A 241 8.78 -18.50 10.03
N PHE A 242 8.69 -19.82 10.19
CA PHE A 242 8.96 -20.76 9.08
C PHE A 242 7.95 -20.65 7.95
N ILE A 243 6.67 -20.52 8.29
CA ILE A 243 5.59 -20.45 7.30
C ILE A 243 5.77 -19.21 6.42
N LEU A 244 5.90 -18.06 7.06
CA LEU A 244 6.06 -16.78 6.37
C LEU A 244 7.41 -16.70 5.65
N GLY A 245 8.49 -17.10 6.34
CA GLY A 245 9.85 -17.05 5.80
C GLY A 245 10.04 -17.94 4.59
N ALA A 246 9.51 -19.17 4.58
CA ALA A 246 9.61 -20.09 3.44
C ALA A 246 8.86 -19.56 2.21
N ILE A 247 7.65 -19.02 2.42
CA ILE A 247 6.86 -18.41 1.33
C ILE A 247 7.59 -17.20 0.76
N LEU A 248 8.10 -16.32 1.63
CA LEU A 248 8.82 -15.12 1.22
C LEU A 248 10.12 -15.45 0.48
N ALA A 249 10.91 -16.41 0.96
CA ALA A 249 12.11 -16.90 0.29
C ALA A 249 11.80 -17.39 -1.13
N ASN A 250 10.77 -18.22 -1.27
CA ASN A 250 10.30 -18.70 -2.58
C ASN A 250 9.90 -17.57 -3.52
N LYS A 251 9.14 -16.57 -3.02
CA LYS A 251 8.69 -15.42 -3.82
C LYS A 251 9.84 -14.50 -4.23
N LEU A 252 10.85 -14.35 -3.37
CA LEU A 252 12.05 -13.55 -3.65
C LEU A 252 13.09 -14.33 -4.50
N GLY A 253 12.92 -15.66 -4.70
CA GLY A 253 13.85 -16.50 -5.42
C GLY A 253 15.16 -16.76 -4.69
N VAL A 254 15.14 -16.81 -3.34
CA VAL A 254 16.32 -16.97 -2.47
C VAL A 254 16.18 -18.18 -1.55
N GLY A 255 17.27 -18.55 -0.87
CA GLY A 255 17.29 -19.67 0.09
C GLY A 255 16.54 -19.37 1.39
N PHE A 256 16.09 -20.44 2.08
CA PHE A 256 15.47 -20.35 3.40
C PHE A 256 16.31 -21.13 4.43
N VAL A 257 16.55 -20.54 5.60
CA VAL A 257 17.29 -21.13 6.72
C VAL A 257 16.42 -21.14 7.98
N PRO A 258 16.22 -22.30 8.64
CA PRO A 258 15.49 -22.37 9.89
C PRO A 258 16.37 -22.04 11.09
N ILE A 259 15.90 -21.17 11.97
CA ILE A 259 16.43 -20.94 13.32
C ILE A 259 15.55 -21.71 14.30
N ARG A 260 16.11 -22.65 15.03
CA ARG A 260 15.35 -23.60 15.83
C ARG A 260 15.67 -23.57 17.31
N LYS A 261 14.76 -24.09 18.12
CA LYS A 261 15.02 -24.34 19.54
C LYS A 261 16.03 -25.46 19.71
N LYS A 262 16.76 -25.44 20.84
CA LYS A 262 17.83 -26.37 21.16
C LYS A 262 17.47 -27.85 20.95
N GLY A 263 18.39 -28.57 20.29
CA GLY A 263 18.29 -30.01 20.07
C GLY A 263 17.39 -30.45 18.90
N LYS A 264 16.96 -29.50 18.06
CA LYS A 264 16.08 -29.77 16.91
C LYS A 264 16.82 -29.86 15.57
N LEU A 265 18.11 -29.50 15.55
CA LEU A 265 18.94 -29.56 14.34
C LEU A 265 19.92 -30.72 14.44
N PRO A 266 20.04 -31.58 13.40
CA PRO A 266 20.81 -32.83 13.48
C PRO A 266 22.28 -32.71 13.14
N TYR A 267 22.75 -31.53 12.68
CA TYR A 267 24.14 -31.31 12.26
C TYR A 267 24.86 -30.35 13.23
N GLU A 268 26.06 -29.92 12.91
CA GLU A 268 26.82 -28.95 13.70
C GLU A 268 26.10 -27.60 13.75
N VAL A 269 25.97 -27.05 14.96
CA VAL A 269 25.21 -25.81 15.21
C VAL A 269 26.03 -24.74 15.92
N VAL A 270 25.70 -23.50 15.67
CA VAL A 270 25.94 -22.36 16.54
C VAL A 270 24.74 -22.13 17.44
N ARG A 271 24.99 -21.66 18.67
CA ARG A 271 23.93 -21.45 19.68
C ARG A 271 24.00 -20.07 20.25
N GLU A 272 22.80 -19.54 20.63
CA GLU A 272 22.64 -18.32 21.38
C GLU A 272 21.61 -18.53 22.49
N GLU A 273 21.95 -18.17 23.71
CA GLU A 273 21.06 -18.15 24.85
C GLU A 273 20.43 -16.75 24.99
N TYR A 274 19.18 -16.68 25.35
CA TYR A 274 18.49 -15.43 25.56
C TYR A 274 17.49 -15.50 26.73
N ALA A 275 17.31 -14.36 27.39
CA ALA A 275 16.40 -14.24 28.50
C ALA A 275 14.94 -14.22 28.02
N LEU A 276 14.08 -14.97 28.67
CA LEU A 276 12.63 -14.89 28.64
C LEU A 276 12.12 -14.05 29.81
N GLU A 277 10.82 -13.77 29.84
CA GLU A 277 10.19 -13.17 31.03
C GLU A 277 10.40 -14.05 32.29
N TYR A 278 10.50 -15.37 32.09
CA TYR A 278 10.78 -16.36 33.14
C TYR A 278 11.81 -17.36 32.60
N GLY A 279 13.04 -17.23 33.04
CA GLY A 279 14.15 -18.14 32.68
C GLY A 279 14.89 -17.75 31.41
N THR A 280 15.64 -18.70 30.85
CA THR A 280 16.39 -18.56 29.60
C THR A 280 15.95 -19.64 28.59
N ASP A 281 16.09 -19.36 27.31
CA ASP A 281 15.90 -20.35 26.24
C ASP A 281 17.08 -20.26 25.28
N VAL A 282 17.27 -21.27 24.45
CA VAL A 282 18.40 -21.37 23.51
C VAL A 282 17.87 -21.63 22.12
N ILE A 283 18.34 -20.85 21.16
CA ILE A 283 18.12 -21.11 19.74
C ILE A 283 19.41 -21.49 19.05
N GLU A 284 19.28 -22.25 17.97
CA GLU A 284 20.39 -22.81 17.20
C GLU A 284 20.15 -22.61 15.70
N MET A 285 21.27 -22.54 14.97
CA MET A 285 21.37 -22.53 13.53
C MET A 285 22.52 -23.45 13.09
N HIS A 286 22.41 -24.11 11.95
CA HIS A 286 23.53 -24.87 11.39
C HIS A 286 24.73 -23.97 11.09
N LYS A 287 25.94 -24.44 11.33
CA LYS A 287 27.19 -23.68 11.10
C LYS A 287 27.41 -23.30 9.64
N ASP A 288 26.90 -24.09 8.72
CA ASP A 288 27.01 -23.93 7.27
C ASP A 288 25.78 -23.26 6.62
N ALA A 289 24.85 -22.77 7.45
CA ALA A 289 23.58 -22.22 6.99
C ALA A 289 23.71 -20.86 6.27
N ILE A 290 24.73 -20.07 6.65
CA ILE A 290 24.99 -18.74 6.12
C ILE A 290 26.45 -18.62 5.78
N LYS A 291 26.76 -18.12 4.58
CA LYS A 291 28.11 -17.79 4.15
C LYS A 291 28.48 -16.37 4.57
N TYR A 292 29.76 -16.15 4.77
CA TYR A 292 30.27 -14.84 5.12
C TYR A 292 29.86 -13.75 4.10
N GLY A 293 29.24 -12.68 4.57
CA GLY A 293 28.78 -11.55 3.75
C GLY A 293 27.43 -11.74 3.07
N GLU A 294 26.74 -12.91 3.23
CA GLU A 294 25.37 -13.07 2.73
C GLU A 294 24.40 -12.11 3.43
N ARG A 295 23.51 -11.54 2.64
CA ARG A 295 22.50 -10.56 3.08
C ARG A 295 21.24 -11.27 3.55
N VAL A 296 20.99 -11.19 4.85
CA VAL A 296 19.96 -12.00 5.53
C VAL A 296 18.76 -11.15 5.91
N LEU A 297 17.57 -11.65 5.57
CA LEU A 297 16.30 -11.17 6.08
C LEU A 297 15.82 -12.11 7.18
N VAL A 298 15.64 -11.60 8.40
CA VAL A 298 15.07 -12.37 9.52
C VAL A 298 13.54 -12.24 9.48
N VAL A 299 12.82 -13.36 9.64
CA VAL A 299 11.34 -13.37 9.59
C VAL A 299 10.76 -14.10 10.79
N ASP A 300 9.79 -13.47 11.45
CA ASP A 300 8.93 -14.12 12.43
C ASP A 300 7.50 -13.57 12.31
N ASP A 301 6.55 -14.19 13.00
CA ASP A 301 5.15 -13.74 12.99
C ASP A 301 4.90 -12.55 13.90
N LEU A 302 5.58 -12.50 15.04
CA LEU A 302 5.31 -11.51 16.08
C LEU A 302 6.59 -11.05 16.76
N ILE A 303 6.69 -9.75 17.01
CA ILE A 303 7.68 -9.19 17.94
C ILE A 303 7.00 -8.68 19.22
N ALA A 304 7.50 -9.16 20.36
CA ALA A 304 7.10 -8.71 21.70
C ALA A 304 8.25 -7.96 22.37
N THR A 305 9.04 -8.64 23.20
CA THR A 305 10.19 -8.05 23.92
C THR A 305 11.50 -8.07 23.14
N SER A 306 11.53 -8.64 21.93
CA SER A 306 12.65 -8.82 21.01
C SER A 306 13.74 -9.85 21.41
N GLY A 307 13.64 -10.52 22.55
CA GLY A 307 14.70 -11.42 23.03
C GLY A 307 15.10 -12.49 21.99
N THR A 308 14.13 -13.22 21.45
CA THR A 308 14.34 -14.27 20.44
C THR A 308 14.94 -13.70 19.15
N CYS A 309 14.41 -12.57 18.65
CA CYS A 309 14.92 -11.96 17.44
C CYS A 309 16.36 -11.44 17.59
N LEU A 310 16.68 -10.82 18.72
CA LEU A 310 18.07 -10.40 19.02
C LEU A 310 19.03 -11.58 19.09
N ALA A 311 18.61 -12.70 19.67
CA ALA A 311 19.41 -13.92 19.68
C ALA A 311 19.60 -14.48 18.25
N ALA A 312 18.56 -14.45 17.42
CA ALA A 312 18.64 -14.82 16.01
C ALA A 312 19.64 -13.92 15.25
N CYS A 313 19.57 -12.62 15.46
CA CYS A 313 20.52 -11.67 14.87
C CYS A 313 21.98 -11.96 15.30
N LYS A 314 22.20 -12.29 16.56
CA LYS A 314 23.55 -12.66 17.03
C LYS A 314 24.06 -13.97 16.42
N LEU A 315 23.20 -14.97 16.21
CA LEU A 315 23.57 -16.20 15.50
C LEU A 315 24.03 -15.93 14.07
N ILE A 316 23.29 -15.10 13.35
CA ILE A 316 23.62 -14.69 11.98
C ILE A 316 24.96 -13.97 11.94
N ASN A 317 25.18 -13.01 12.85
CA ASN A 317 26.45 -12.29 12.97
C ASN A 317 27.61 -13.21 13.30
N LYS A 318 27.44 -14.24 14.18
CA LYS A 318 28.45 -15.25 14.46
C LYS A 318 28.92 -16.02 13.23
N LEU A 319 28.03 -16.18 12.25
CA LEU A 319 28.33 -16.84 10.97
C LEU A 319 28.85 -15.85 9.90
N GLY A 320 28.85 -14.55 10.20
CA GLY A 320 29.33 -13.49 9.32
C GLY A 320 28.29 -13.01 8.30
N GLY A 321 27.01 -13.27 8.53
CA GLY A 321 25.91 -12.75 7.70
C GLY A 321 25.64 -11.26 7.96
N ASP A 322 25.19 -10.54 6.93
CA ASP A 322 24.78 -9.13 7.00
C ASP A 322 23.25 -9.03 7.12
N ILE A 323 22.75 -8.58 8.27
CA ILE A 323 21.31 -8.50 8.53
C ILE A 323 20.76 -7.23 7.91
N ILE A 324 19.93 -7.39 6.90
CA ILE A 324 19.31 -6.28 6.18
C ILE A 324 18.16 -5.68 6.99
N GLU A 325 17.28 -6.52 7.52
CA GLU A 325 16.12 -6.12 8.33
C GLU A 325 15.51 -7.36 9.02
N SER A 326 14.73 -7.14 10.09
CA SER A 326 13.87 -8.18 10.68
C SER A 326 12.41 -7.84 10.39
N ALA A 327 11.65 -8.78 9.83
CA ALA A 327 10.29 -8.60 9.38
C ALA A 327 9.28 -9.39 10.22
N PHE A 328 8.18 -8.73 10.59
CA PHE A 328 7.11 -9.29 11.42
C PHE A 328 5.75 -8.96 10.83
N VAL A 329 4.73 -9.76 11.17
CA VAL A 329 3.32 -9.43 10.90
C VAL A 329 2.74 -8.61 12.05
N ILE A 330 3.08 -8.94 13.28
CA ILE A 330 2.53 -8.33 14.48
C ILE A 330 3.63 -7.69 15.31
N GLU A 331 3.41 -6.45 15.74
CA GLU A 331 4.21 -5.78 16.75
C GLU A 331 3.36 -5.50 17.99
N LEU A 332 3.86 -5.91 19.16
CA LEU A 332 3.29 -5.53 20.45
C LEU A 332 4.06 -4.32 20.99
N GLU A 333 3.65 -3.12 20.54
CA GLU A 333 4.35 -1.86 20.78
C GLU A 333 4.63 -1.59 22.27
N ASP A 334 3.65 -1.92 23.14
CA ASP A 334 3.73 -1.72 24.60
C ASP A 334 4.89 -2.47 25.26
N LEU A 335 5.42 -3.52 24.62
CA LEU A 335 6.52 -4.33 25.14
C LEU A 335 7.90 -3.83 24.75
N GLY A 336 7.97 -2.79 23.92
CA GLY A 336 9.20 -2.05 23.59
C GLY A 336 10.22 -2.84 22.79
N GLY A 337 9.80 -3.88 22.06
CA GLY A 337 10.69 -4.71 21.23
C GLY A 337 11.43 -3.92 20.16
N ARG A 338 10.73 -3.00 19.47
CA ARG A 338 11.32 -2.12 18.44
C ARG A 338 12.49 -1.30 19.00
N LYS A 339 12.29 -0.64 20.13
CA LYS A 339 13.33 0.19 20.75
C LYS A 339 14.60 -0.61 21.07
N LYS A 340 14.44 -1.87 21.52
CA LYS A 340 15.57 -2.75 21.81
C LYS A 340 16.30 -3.20 20.54
N MET A 341 15.57 -3.51 19.46
CA MET A 341 16.16 -3.85 18.17
C MET A 341 16.96 -2.68 17.60
N GLU A 342 16.38 -1.49 17.57
CA GLU A 342 17.00 -0.27 17.06
C GLU A 342 18.22 0.15 17.92
N SER A 343 18.12 0.04 19.25
CA SER A 343 19.27 0.30 20.16
C SER A 343 20.41 -0.69 19.97
N ALA A 344 20.13 -1.90 19.49
CA ALA A 344 21.13 -2.90 19.13
C ALA A 344 21.66 -2.73 17.69
N GLY A 345 21.19 -1.71 16.94
CA GLY A 345 21.63 -1.41 15.59
C GLY A 345 20.89 -2.19 14.48
N TYR A 346 19.81 -2.92 14.80
CA TYR A 346 19.05 -3.68 13.82
C TYR A 346 17.79 -2.93 13.36
N LYS A 347 17.59 -2.92 12.06
CA LYS A 347 16.35 -2.42 11.46
C LYS A 347 15.23 -3.46 11.56
N MET A 348 14.02 -3.00 11.77
CA MET A 348 12.86 -3.89 11.75
C MET A 348 11.66 -3.25 11.03
N PHE A 349 10.80 -4.12 10.53
CA PHE A 349 9.54 -3.76 9.90
C PHE A 349 8.42 -4.66 10.46
N SER A 350 7.25 -4.08 10.71
CA SER A 350 6.00 -4.79 11.00
C SER A 350 4.90 -4.34 10.02
N VAL A 351 4.04 -5.26 9.60
CA VAL A 351 2.95 -5.02 8.62
C VAL A 351 1.81 -4.16 9.16
#